data_38deb76e71ca04f0894506cbf14819b2
#
_entry.id   38deb76e71ca04f0894506cbf14819b2
#
_cell.length_a   1.000
_cell.length_b   1.000
_cell.length_c   1.000
_cell.angle_alpha   90.00
_cell.angle_beta   90.00
_cell.angle_gamma   90.00
#
_symmetry.space_group_name_H-M   'P 1'
#
loop_
_entity.id
_entity.type
_entity.pdbx_description
1 polymer ?
#
loop_
_entity_poly.entity_id
_entity_poly.type
_entity_poly.pdbx_seq_one_letter_code
_entity_poly.pdbx_strand_id
1 'polypeptide(L)'
;MLKKIFIIISLYLSLIFSVNANIDIKARTAILQDFLSGEILYEKDPDRSIYPASMTKIMTSIIAFDLIKSGDLSLDDKFIISEKAWRLSTAGYSSMFIMVGDEVSVEDLLLGIIIASGNDACIALAEGIAGTEEEFAILMTSKAKELGMENTNFANSSGINDPDNYSTVRDILIMSNYLIKEHPKYYEWFAEKEFTWNRTGGDPITQGNRNPLLYKNIGADGIKTGYLAVEKYSLASSINRKGRRLIAVGSGFETKSSRSRESSRLLTYGLTN
;
A
#
# COMPACT_ATOMS: atom_id res chain seq x y z
N MET A 1 -18.27 55.73 55.94
CA MET A 1 -18.09 54.29 56.06
C MET A 1 -18.22 53.69 54.65
N LEU A 2 -17.07 53.49 53.90
CA LEU A 2 -17.08 52.87 52.60
C LEU A 2 -16.89 51.36 52.76
N LYS A 3 -17.89 50.55 52.33
CA LYS A 3 -17.78 49.11 52.29
C LYS A 3 -17.06 48.77 50.98
N LYS A 4 -15.86 48.22 51.08
CA LYS A 4 -15.13 47.63 49.95
C LYS A 4 -15.74 46.27 49.57
N ILE A 5 -16.35 46.18 48.44
CA ILE A 5 -16.81 44.90 47.84
C ILE A 5 -15.61 44.28 47.10
N PHE A 6 -15.09 43.17 47.63
CA PHE A 6 -14.12 42.34 46.94
C PHE A 6 -14.87 41.39 45.98
N ILE A 7 -14.72 41.63 44.67
CA ILE A 7 -15.18 40.70 43.67
C ILE A 7 -14.05 39.69 43.44
N ILE A 8 -14.25 38.47 43.92
CA ILE A 8 -13.37 37.33 43.63
C ILE A 8 -13.78 36.81 42.27
N ILE A 9 -13.00 37.15 41.19
CA ILE A 9 -13.12 36.53 39.89
C ILE A 9 -12.39 35.17 39.99
N SER A 10 -13.16 34.11 40.15
CA SER A 10 -12.68 32.75 40.07
C SER A 10 -12.40 32.42 38.57
N LEU A 11 -11.13 32.46 38.19
CA LEU A 11 -10.69 32.03 36.85
C LEU A 11 -10.74 30.50 36.80
N TYR A 12 -11.85 29.95 36.31
CA TYR A 12 -11.90 28.52 35.93
C TYR A 12 -10.99 28.30 34.74
N LEU A 13 -9.75 27.93 35.01
CA LEU A 13 -8.84 27.36 34.01
C LEU A 13 -9.32 25.93 33.75
N SER A 14 -10.21 25.76 32.80
CA SER A 14 -10.58 24.45 32.28
C SER A 14 -9.35 23.86 31.58
N LEU A 15 -8.56 23.10 32.30
CA LEU A 15 -7.59 22.17 31.75
C LEU A 15 -8.38 21.15 30.90
N ILE A 16 -8.44 21.38 29.61
CA ILE A 16 -8.89 20.37 28.67
C ILE A 16 -7.77 19.32 28.63
N PHE A 17 -7.85 18.35 29.51
CA PHE A 17 -7.11 17.12 29.35
C PHE A 17 -7.70 16.43 28.10
N SER A 18 -7.02 16.56 26.97
CA SER A 18 -7.22 15.64 25.86
C SER A 18 -6.87 14.25 26.39
N VAL A 19 -7.89 13.49 26.76
CA VAL A 19 -7.73 12.06 27.02
C VAL A 19 -7.43 11.45 25.67
N ASN A 20 -6.15 11.41 25.29
CA ASN A 20 -5.71 10.56 24.19
C ASN A 20 -6.08 9.14 24.61
N ALA A 21 -7.20 8.64 24.11
CA ALA A 21 -7.59 7.25 24.27
C ALA A 21 -6.47 6.40 23.68
N ASN A 22 -5.61 5.86 24.54
CA ASN A 22 -4.46 5.07 24.10
C ASN A 22 -4.99 3.81 23.41
N ILE A 23 -4.97 3.80 22.07
CA ILE A 23 -5.41 2.66 21.29
C ILE A 23 -4.26 1.64 21.21
N ASP A 24 -4.49 0.40 21.62
CA ASP A 24 -3.58 -0.71 21.33
C ASP A 24 -4.04 -1.44 20.07
N ILE A 25 -3.21 -1.41 19.03
CA ILE A 25 -3.43 -2.12 17.77
C ILE A 25 -2.75 -3.48 17.83
N LYS A 26 -3.50 -4.54 17.57
CA LYS A 26 -3.00 -5.91 17.54
C LYS A 26 -2.29 -6.20 16.21
N ALA A 27 -1.19 -5.51 16.00
CA ALA A 27 -0.20 -5.72 14.96
C ALA A 27 1.19 -5.78 15.59
N ARG A 28 2.17 -6.35 14.92
CA ARG A 28 3.56 -6.28 15.39
C ARG A 28 4.12 -4.88 15.24
N THR A 29 3.84 -4.23 14.11
CA THR A 29 4.21 -2.85 13.84
C THR A 29 3.04 -2.11 13.19
N ALA A 30 2.88 -0.82 13.47
CA ALA A 30 1.84 -0.01 12.83
C ALA A 30 2.19 1.47 12.86
N ILE A 31 1.69 2.22 11.89
CA ILE A 31 1.79 3.68 11.81
C ILE A 31 0.50 4.25 11.20
N LEU A 32 0.10 5.43 11.65
CA LEU A 32 -1.03 6.19 11.12
C LEU A 32 -0.65 7.65 10.95
N GLN A 33 -0.98 8.22 9.81
CA GLN A 33 -0.69 9.61 9.48
C GLN A 33 -1.93 10.32 8.95
N ASP A 34 -2.07 11.59 9.32
CA ASP A 34 -2.91 12.54 8.58
C ASP A 34 -2.15 13.01 7.33
N PHE A 35 -2.71 12.74 6.16
CA PHE A 35 -2.05 12.98 4.88
C PHE A 35 -1.77 14.45 4.61
N LEU A 36 -2.68 15.34 5.00
CA LEU A 36 -2.57 16.76 4.68
C LEU A 36 -1.57 17.48 5.59
N SER A 37 -1.63 17.23 6.89
CA SER A 37 -0.72 17.86 7.86
C SER A 37 0.64 17.16 7.92
N GLY A 38 0.71 15.87 7.52
CA GLY A 38 1.89 15.02 7.71
C GLY A 38 2.05 14.52 9.16
N GLU A 39 1.13 14.87 10.06
CA GLU A 39 1.19 14.50 11.48
C GLU A 39 1.04 12.98 11.67
N ILE A 40 1.94 12.40 12.49
CA ILE A 40 1.84 11.01 12.91
C ILE A 40 0.90 10.93 14.11
N LEU A 41 -0.26 10.32 13.91
CA LEU A 41 -1.31 10.18 14.92
C LEU A 41 -1.16 8.93 15.77
N TYR A 42 -0.43 7.93 15.29
CA TYR A 42 -0.16 6.69 16.01
C TYR A 42 1.08 6.02 15.42
N GLU A 43 1.89 5.43 16.30
CA GLU A 43 2.97 4.55 15.92
C GLU A 43 3.22 3.44 16.96
N LYS A 44 3.64 2.29 16.46
CA LYS A 44 4.05 1.12 17.24
C LYS A 44 5.17 0.42 16.48
N ASP A 45 6.38 0.51 17.03
CA ASP A 45 7.60 -0.04 16.44
C ASP A 45 7.74 0.25 14.92
N PRO A 46 7.54 1.52 14.47
CA PRO A 46 7.35 1.83 13.04
C PRO A 46 8.60 1.60 12.20
N ASP A 47 9.78 1.59 12.81
CA ASP A 47 11.08 1.41 12.16
C ASP A 47 11.63 -0.03 12.28
N ARG A 48 10.83 -0.94 12.86
CA ARG A 48 11.16 -2.35 12.91
C ARG A 48 11.13 -2.94 11.51
N SER A 49 12.20 -3.68 11.14
CA SER A 49 12.28 -4.38 9.85
C SER A 49 11.16 -5.40 9.69
N ILE A 50 10.54 -5.39 8.52
CA ILE A 50 9.49 -6.31 8.09
C ILE A 50 9.80 -6.86 6.69
N TYR A 51 9.23 -8.00 6.37
CA TYR A 51 9.10 -8.43 4.98
C TYR A 51 7.87 -7.74 4.37
N PRO A 52 8.03 -6.85 3.36
CA PRO A 52 6.91 -6.07 2.81
C PRO A 52 5.85 -6.92 2.13
N ALA A 53 6.19 -8.15 1.73
CA ALA A 53 5.30 -9.02 0.97
C ALA A 53 4.70 -8.25 -0.23
N SER A 54 3.47 -8.50 -0.61
CA SER A 54 2.84 -7.81 -1.75
C SER A 54 2.63 -6.29 -1.57
N MET A 55 3.01 -5.68 -0.44
CA MET A 55 3.10 -4.21 -0.37
C MET A 55 4.26 -3.66 -1.23
N THR A 56 5.25 -4.48 -1.57
CA THR A 56 6.28 -4.22 -2.59
C THR A 56 5.69 -3.72 -3.91
N LYS A 57 4.52 -4.23 -4.30
CA LYS A 57 3.83 -3.88 -5.55
C LYS A 57 3.41 -2.41 -5.63
N ILE A 58 3.39 -1.70 -4.51
CA ILE A 58 3.20 -0.25 -4.50
C ILE A 58 4.38 0.41 -5.24
N MET A 59 5.62 0.00 -4.92
CA MET A 59 6.81 0.53 -5.59
C MET A 59 6.87 0.08 -7.05
N THR A 60 6.53 -1.16 -7.35
CA THR A 60 6.42 -1.66 -8.73
C THR A 60 5.49 -0.80 -9.59
N SER A 61 4.33 -0.43 -9.03
CA SER A 61 3.38 0.48 -9.70
C SER A 61 3.92 1.90 -9.82
N ILE A 62 4.59 2.43 -8.78
CA ILE A 62 5.20 3.78 -8.78
C ILE A 62 6.21 3.90 -9.92
N ILE A 63 7.12 2.94 -10.10
CA ILE A 63 8.11 2.97 -11.19
C ILE A 63 7.42 3.08 -12.55
N ALA A 64 6.41 2.27 -12.80
CA ALA A 64 5.66 2.35 -14.06
C ALA A 64 4.92 3.68 -14.21
N PHE A 65 4.29 4.20 -13.16
CA PHE A 65 3.59 5.48 -13.20
C PHE A 65 4.54 6.67 -13.38
N ASP A 66 5.75 6.63 -12.80
CA ASP A 66 6.77 7.64 -13.02
C ASP A 66 7.20 7.66 -14.50
N LEU A 67 7.42 6.49 -15.12
CA LEU A 67 7.75 6.37 -16.54
C LEU A 67 6.61 6.80 -17.46
N ILE A 68 5.37 6.52 -17.10
CA ILE A 68 4.20 7.01 -17.84
C ILE A 68 4.09 8.53 -17.74
N LYS A 69 4.36 9.09 -16.56
CA LYS A 69 4.35 10.54 -16.32
C LYS A 69 5.44 11.27 -17.11
N SER A 70 6.62 10.66 -17.28
CA SER A 70 7.71 11.21 -18.10
C SER A 70 7.50 11.02 -19.60
N GLY A 71 6.63 10.10 -20.02
CA GLY A 71 6.40 9.74 -21.42
C GLY A 71 7.33 8.66 -21.95
N ASP A 72 8.11 8.01 -21.09
CA ASP A 72 9.00 6.89 -21.44
C ASP A 72 8.28 5.54 -21.51
N LEU A 73 7.04 5.49 -21.03
CA LEU A 73 6.16 4.33 -21.08
C LEU A 73 4.73 4.77 -21.39
N SER A 74 3.97 3.95 -22.14
CA SER A 74 2.55 4.15 -22.41
C SER A 74 1.70 3.02 -21.79
N LEU A 75 0.48 3.32 -21.41
CA LEU A 75 -0.49 2.30 -20.97
C LEU A 75 -0.81 1.29 -22.08
N ASP A 76 -0.74 1.74 -23.35
CA ASP A 76 -1.00 0.92 -24.54
C ASP A 76 0.21 0.08 -24.98
N ASP A 77 1.40 0.36 -24.42
CA ASP A 77 2.59 -0.48 -24.71
C ASP A 77 2.32 -1.92 -24.27
N LYS A 78 2.84 -2.87 -25.04
CA LYS A 78 2.63 -4.30 -24.79
C LYS A 78 3.94 -5.01 -24.53
N PHE A 79 3.94 -5.87 -23.55
CA PHE A 79 5.07 -6.72 -23.22
C PHE A 79 4.75 -8.18 -23.52
N ILE A 80 5.73 -8.88 -24.11
CA ILE A 80 5.64 -10.32 -24.38
C ILE A 80 5.90 -11.06 -23.07
N ILE A 81 5.00 -11.97 -22.73
CA ILE A 81 5.08 -12.73 -21.49
C ILE A 81 6.14 -13.82 -21.60
N SER A 82 7.16 -13.74 -20.77
CA SER A 82 8.23 -14.71 -20.67
C SER A 82 7.78 -16.00 -19.99
N GLU A 83 8.56 -17.07 -20.16
CA GLU A 83 8.36 -18.31 -19.41
C GLU A 83 8.56 -18.09 -17.88
N LYS A 84 9.49 -17.20 -17.46
CA LYS A 84 9.73 -16.85 -16.05
C LYS A 84 8.45 -16.25 -15.43
N ALA A 85 7.84 -15.27 -16.09
CA ALA A 85 6.59 -14.67 -15.65
C ALA A 85 5.44 -15.69 -15.58
N TRP A 86 5.25 -16.47 -16.67
CA TRP A 86 4.20 -17.49 -16.74
C TRP A 86 4.33 -18.57 -15.66
N ARG A 87 5.53 -19.01 -15.30
CA ARG A 87 5.75 -20.02 -14.26
C ARG A 87 5.11 -19.62 -12.92
N LEU A 88 5.03 -18.33 -12.60
CA LEU A 88 4.35 -17.86 -11.39
C LEU A 88 2.83 -17.97 -11.48
N SER A 89 2.26 -17.99 -12.69
CA SER A 89 0.82 -18.24 -12.88
C SER A 89 0.40 -19.64 -12.42
N THR A 90 1.33 -20.60 -12.44
CA THR A 90 1.08 -22.00 -12.09
C THR A 90 1.61 -22.42 -10.72
N ALA A 91 2.41 -21.59 -10.07
CA ALA A 91 3.12 -21.92 -8.82
C ALA A 91 2.29 -21.77 -7.53
N GLY A 92 0.99 -21.52 -7.63
CA GLY A 92 0.09 -21.38 -6.47
C GLY A 92 0.18 -20.02 -5.76
N TYR A 93 0.91 -19.05 -6.33
CA TYR A 93 0.94 -17.67 -5.86
C TYR A 93 -0.27 -16.87 -6.36
N SER A 94 -0.41 -15.64 -5.85
CA SER A 94 -1.34 -14.67 -6.43
C SER A 94 -0.95 -14.36 -7.87
N SER A 95 -1.86 -14.52 -8.80
CA SER A 95 -1.58 -14.49 -10.22
C SER A 95 -2.70 -13.81 -11.00
N MET A 96 -2.33 -13.14 -12.10
CA MET A 96 -3.25 -12.64 -13.11
C MET A 96 -3.63 -13.75 -14.12
N PHE A 97 -2.81 -14.83 -14.17
CA PHE A 97 -2.95 -15.96 -15.09
C PHE A 97 -2.65 -15.60 -16.54
N ILE A 98 -1.56 -14.87 -16.75
CA ILE A 98 -1.01 -14.62 -18.10
C ILE A 98 -0.37 -15.87 -18.68
N MET A 99 -0.37 -15.97 -20.01
CA MET A 99 0.17 -17.11 -20.74
C MET A 99 1.48 -16.76 -21.42
N VAL A 100 2.39 -17.73 -21.52
CA VAL A 100 3.67 -17.53 -22.21
C VAL A 100 3.44 -17.12 -23.67
N GLY A 101 4.14 -16.08 -24.12
CA GLY A 101 4.05 -15.53 -25.46
C GLY A 101 2.87 -14.58 -25.72
N ASP A 102 1.97 -14.39 -24.74
CA ASP A 102 0.94 -13.34 -24.85
C ASP A 102 1.58 -11.96 -24.91
N GLU A 103 0.94 -11.06 -25.64
CA GLU A 103 1.22 -9.61 -25.61
C GLU A 103 0.20 -8.95 -24.69
N VAL A 104 0.65 -8.47 -23.53
CA VAL A 104 -0.22 -7.87 -22.52
C VAL A 104 0.11 -6.38 -22.35
N SER A 105 -0.92 -5.54 -22.35
CA SER A 105 -0.76 -4.10 -22.17
C SER A 105 -0.23 -3.74 -20.78
N VAL A 106 0.50 -2.63 -20.69
CA VAL A 106 0.97 -2.07 -19.42
C VAL A 106 -0.22 -1.79 -18.49
N GLU A 107 -1.35 -1.31 -19.06
CA GLU A 107 -2.58 -1.08 -18.29
C GLU A 107 -3.09 -2.37 -17.65
N ASP A 108 -3.25 -3.45 -18.41
CA ASP A 108 -3.73 -4.74 -17.90
C ASP A 108 -2.78 -5.32 -16.86
N LEU A 109 -1.45 -5.24 -17.09
CA LEU A 109 -0.45 -5.68 -16.13
C LEU A 109 -0.57 -4.91 -14.80
N LEU A 110 -0.71 -3.58 -14.85
CA LEU A 110 -0.87 -2.75 -13.66
C LEU A 110 -2.18 -3.06 -12.91
N LEU A 111 -3.30 -3.21 -13.60
CA LEU A 111 -4.56 -3.61 -12.99
C LEU A 111 -4.47 -5.00 -12.36
N GLY A 112 -3.81 -5.95 -13.03
CA GLY A 112 -3.52 -7.28 -12.49
C GLY A 112 -2.64 -7.22 -11.23
N ILE A 113 -1.62 -6.36 -11.20
CA ILE A 113 -0.73 -6.13 -10.03
C ILE A 113 -1.51 -5.53 -8.86
N ILE A 114 -2.29 -4.50 -9.09
CA ILE A 114 -3.00 -3.73 -8.06
C ILE A 114 -4.13 -4.56 -7.47
N ILE A 115 -5.00 -5.10 -8.30
CA ILE A 115 -6.28 -5.72 -7.90
C ILE A 115 -6.09 -7.20 -7.57
N ALA A 116 -5.61 -8.00 -8.53
CA ALA A 116 -5.40 -9.43 -8.36
C ALA A 116 -4.14 -9.75 -7.54
N SER A 117 -3.24 -8.78 -7.36
CA SER A 117 -1.93 -8.97 -6.74
C SER A 117 -1.04 -9.96 -7.51
N GLY A 118 -1.14 -9.96 -8.85
CA GLY A 118 -0.46 -10.87 -9.76
C GLY A 118 1.06 -10.79 -9.65
N ASN A 119 1.72 -11.88 -9.25
CA ASN A 119 3.17 -11.94 -9.21
C ASN A 119 3.74 -12.14 -10.61
N ASP A 120 3.03 -12.89 -11.44
CA ASP A 120 3.31 -13.07 -12.87
C ASP A 120 3.31 -11.74 -13.63
N ALA A 121 2.29 -10.91 -13.38
CA ALA A 121 2.21 -9.57 -13.95
C ALA A 121 3.35 -8.65 -13.48
N CYS A 122 3.83 -8.80 -12.23
CA CYS A 122 4.99 -8.04 -11.74
C CYS A 122 6.26 -8.37 -12.52
N ILE A 123 6.53 -9.66 -12.75
CA ILE A 123 7.71 -10.09 -13.54
C ILE A 123 7.59 -9.60 -14.98
N ALA A 124 6.43 -9.77 -15.61
CA ALA A 124 6.21 -9.31 -16.98
C ALA A 124 6.44 -7.80 -17.12
N LEU A 125 5.92 -7.00 -16.21
CA LEU A 125 6.12 -5.56 -16.18
C LEU A 125 7.60 -5.20 -15.94
N ALA A 126 8.26 -5.87 -15.00
CA ALA A 126 9.66 -5.64 -14.65
C ALA A 126 10.60 -5.95 -15.84
N GLU A 127 10.40 -7.11 -16.49
CA GLU A 127 11.16 -7.51 -17.66
C GLU A 127 10.93 -6.55 -18.85
N GLY A 128 9.69 -6.12 -19.05
CA GLY A 128 9.35 -5.17 -20.12
C GLY A 128 9.99 -3.79 -19.93
N ILE A 129 10.08 -3.30 -18.68
CA ILE A 129 10.65 -1.98 -18.36
C ILE A 129 12.19 -2.03 -18.31
N ALA A 130 12.76 -3.02 -17.62
CA ALA A 130 14.17 -3.04 -17.29
C ALA A 130 14.96 -4.18 -17.96
N GLY A 131 14.30 -5.02 -18.76
CA GLY A 131 14.91 -6.18 -19.41
C GLY A 131 15.00 -7.41 -18.50
N THR A 132 15.21 -7.22 -17.19
CA THR A 132 15.20 -8.29 -16.18
C THR A 132 14.52 -7.84 -14.90
N GLU A 133 14.02 -8.79 -14.10
CA GLU A 133 13.45 -8.48 -12.77
C GLU A 133 14.52 -7.96 -11.81
N GLU A 134 15.74 -8.44 -11.93
CA GLU A 134 16.88 -8.04 -11.11
C GLU A 134 17.25 -6.57 -11.34
N GLU A 135 17.33 -6.12 -12.59
CA GLU A 135 17.55 -4.70 -12.94
C GLU A 135 16.37 -3.82 -12.47
N PHE A 136 15.15 -4.33 -12.60
CA PHE A 136 13.98 -3.62 -12.09
C PHE A 136 14.01 -3.47 -10.56
N ALA A 137 14.46 -4.48 -9.80
CA ALA A 137 14.62 -4.41 -8.35
C ALA A 137 15.67 -3.35 -7.93
N ILE A 138 16.72 -3.17 -8.75
CA ILE A 138 17.71 -2.09 -8.56
C ILE A 138 17.04 -0.72 -8.75
N LEU A 139 16.20 -0.55 -9.77
CA LEU A 139 15.43 0.69 -9.97
C LEU A 139 14.50 0.95 -8.78
N MET A 140 13.79 -0.07 -8.29
CA MET A 140 12.91 0.06 -7.12
C MET A 140 13.67 0.50 -5.87
N THR A 141 14.85 -0.09 -5.61
CA THR A 141 15.68 0.27 -4.45
C THR A 141 16.28 1.67 -4.60
N SER A 142 16.67 2.06 -5.82
CA SER A 142 17.13 3.42 -6.12
C SER A 142 16.02 4.45 -5.84
N LYS A 143 14.81 4.16 -6.32
CA LYS A 143 13.65 5.02 -6.06
C LYS A 143 13.30 5.10 -4.57
N ALA A 144 13.39 4.00 -3.85
CA ALA A 144 13.19 4.00 -2.40
C ALA A 144 14.15 4.95 -1.70
N LYS A 145 15.43 4.93 -2.04
CA LYS A 145 16.45 5.86 -1.51
C LYS A 145 16.15 7.31 -1.87
N GLU A 146 15.75 7.58 -3.12
CA GLU A 146 15.33 8.92 -3.58
C GLU A 146 14.18 9.47 -2.72
N LEU A 147 13.23 8.60 -2.33
CA LEU A 147 12.10 8.96 -1.49
C LEU A 147 12.43 9.08 0.00
N GLY A 148 13.63 8.74 0.44
CA GLY A 148 14.04 8.75 1.84
C GLY A 148 13.62 7.49 2.62
N MET A 149 13.38 6.36 1.93
CA MET A 149 13.08 5.06 2.54
C MET A 149 14.40 4.37 2.96
N GLU A 150 14.99 4.86 4.04
CA GLU A 150 16.35 4.51 4.47
C GLU A 150 16.51 3.04 4.90
N ASN A 151 15.40 2.39 5.29
CA ASN A 151 15.38 1.02 5.80
C ASN A 151 14.72 0.05 4.83
N THR A 152 14.83 0.31 3.52
CA THR A 152 14.18 -0.50 2.49
C THR A 152 15.15 -0.97 1.42
N ASN A 153 15.04 -2.25 1.08
CA ASN A 153 15.66 -2.86 -0.09
C ASN A 153 14.64 -3.77 -0.78
N PHE A 154 14.56 -3.67 -2.09
CA PHE A 154 13.74 -4.54 -2.91
C PHE A 154 14.62 -5.54 -3.66
N ALA A 155 14.43 -6.83 -3.42
CA ALA A 155 15.14 -7.92 -4.08
C ALA A 155 14.37 -8.47 -5.28
N ASN A 156 13.07 -8.16 -5.39
CA ASN A 156 12.21 -8.57 -6.51
C ASN A 156 11.02 -7.63 -6.68
N SER A 157 10.33 -7.76 -7.80
CA SER A 157 9.21 -6.89 -8.18
C SER A 157 7.89 -7.18 -7.45
N SER A 158 7.74 -8.35 -6.87
CA SER A 158 6.46 -8.87 -6.39
C SER A 158 6.31 -8.93 -4.87
N GLY A 159 7.43 -8.93 -4.13
CA GLY A 159 7.45 -9.15 -2.70
C GLY A 159 7.35 -10.62 -2.31
N ILE A 160 7.65 -11.54 -3.22
CA ILE A 160 7.88 -12.95 -2.87
C ILE A 160 9.01 -13.03 -1.85
N ASN A 161 8.94 -14.03 -0.97
CA ASN A 161 9.88 -14.17 0.14
C ASN A 161 11.33 -14.26 -0.36
N ASP A 162 12.11 -13.29 0.05
CA ASP A 162 13.54 -13.19 -0.16
C ASP A 162 14.15 -12.51 1.08
N PRO A 163 15.27 -13.00 1.65
CA PRO A 163 15.88 -12.40 2.83
C PRO A 163 16.33 -10.94 2.61
N ASP A 164 16.68 -10.60 1.38
CA ASP A 164 17.13 -9.25 1.03
C ASP A 164 15.97 -8.30 0.68
N ASN A 165 14.71 -8.78 0.74
CA ASN A 165 13.51 -7.97 0.52
C ASN A 165 12.94 -7.50 1.86
N TYR A 166 13.35 -6.33 2.32
CA TYR A 166 12.95 -5.78 3.61
C TYR A 166 12.51 -4.31 3.52
N SER A 167 11.72 -3.89 4.49
CA SER A 167 11.24 -2.51 4.64
C SER A 167 10.82 -2.24 6.10
N THR A 168 10.18 -1.10 6.34
CA THR A 168 9.49 -0.75 7.60
C THR A 168 8.10 -0.22 7.30
N VAL A 169 7.20 -0.18 8.29
CA VAL A 169 5.87 0.43 8.06
C VAL A 169 5.99 1.93 7.85
N ARG A 170 7.05 2.60 8.36
CA ARG A 170 7.34 4.00 8.06
C ARG A 170 7.72 4.19 6.60
N ASP A 171 8.60 3.37 6.05
CA ASP A 171 9.01 3.47 4.65
C ASP A 171 7.86 3.14 3.70
N ILE A 172 7.03 2.13 4.04
CA ILE A 172 5.80 1.85 3.28
C ILE A 172 4.84 3.05 3.31
N LEU A 173 4.76 3.78 4.44
CA LEU A 173 3.97 5.02 4.52
C LEU A 173 4.54 6.10 3.59
N ILE A 174 5.87 6.26 3.52
CA ILE A 174 6.53 7.23 2.62
C ILE A 174 6.13 6.96 1.16
N MET A 175 6.29 5.73 0.67
CA MET A 175 5.91 5.43 -0.72
C MET A 175 4.39 5.51 -0.96
N SER A 176 3.57 5.25 0.07
CA SER A 176 2.11 5.42 -0.02
C SER A 176 1.71 6.89 -0.18
N ASN A 177 2.38 7.79 0.54
CA ASN A 177 2.21 9.24 0.38
C ASN A 177 2.61 9.68 -1.03
N TYR A 178 3.77 9.22 -1.52
CA TYR A 178 4.25 9.54 -2.86
C TYR A 178 3.24 9.10 -3.93
N LEU A 179 2.79 7.85 -3.87
CA LEU A 179 1.79 7.31 -4.80
C LEU A 179 0.53 8.21 -4.88
N ILE A 180 -0.04 8.55 -3.72
CA ILE A 180 -1.28 9.34 -3.66
C ILE A 180 -1.06 10.77 -4.17
N LYS A 181 0.08 11.37 -3.84
CA LYS A 181 0.40 12.76 -4.16
C LYS A 181 0.79 12.94 -5.63
N GLU A 182 1.66 12.09 -6.14
CA GLU A 182 2.27 12.27 -7.47
C GLU A 182 1.49 11.57 -8.59
N HIS A 183 0.68 10.56 -8.25
CA HIS A 183 -0.09 9.76 -9.19
C HIS A 183 -1.60 9.67 -8.86
N PRO A 184 -2.28 10.79 -8.55
CA PRO A 184 -3.67 10.76 -8.09
C PRO A 184 -4.62 10.11 -9.09
N LYS A 185 -4.37 10.28 -10.41
CA LYS A 185 -5.15 9.65 -11.47
C LYS A 185 -5.09 8.11 -11.40
N TYR A 186 -3.90 7.55 -11.25
CA TYR A 186 -3.69 6.10 -11.20
C TYR A 186 -3.97 5.53 -9.81
N TYR A 187 -3.93 6.37 -8.78
CA TYR A 187 -4.33 5.96 -7.44
C TYR A 187 -5.78 5.50 -7.37
N GLU A 188 -6.66 6.02 -8.23
CA GLU A 188 -8.06 5.61 -8.31
C GLU A 188 -8.21 4.10 -8.58
N TRP A 189 -7.27 3.48 -9.29
CA TRP A 189 -7.28 2.03 -9.55
C TRP A 189 -7.13 1.18 -8.29
N PHE A 190 -6.55 1.73 -7.23
CA PHE A 190 -6.43 1.02 -5.95
C PHE A 190 -7.77 0.89 -5.20
N ALA A 191 -8.76 1.69 -5.58
CA ALA A 191 -10.13 1.62 -5.09
C ALA A 191 -11.01 0.63 -5.87
N GLU A 192 -10.57 0.20 -7.06
CA GLU A 192 -11.31 -0.74 -7.89
C GLU A 192 -11.49 -2.07 -7.16
N LYS A 193 -12.73 -2.59 -7.20
CA LYS A 193 -13.10 -3.79 -6.44
C LYS A 193 -12.84 -5.09 -7.17
N GLU A 194 -12.80 -5.04 -8.49
CA GLU A 194 -12.57 -6.21 -9.33
C GLU A 194 -11.88 -5.82 -10.63
N PHE A 195 -11.23 -6.79 -11.25
CA PHE A 195 -10.60 -6.69 -12.56
C PHE A 195 -10.86 -7.96 -13.35
N THR A 196 -11.23 -7.81 -14.61
CA THR A 196 -11.44 -8.92 -15.54
C THR A 196 -10.31 -8.94 -16.56
N TRP A 197 -9.49 -9.99 -16.51
CA TRP A 197 -8.47 -10.26 -17.50
C TRP A 197 -9.04 -11.08 -18.67
N ASN A 198 -9.03 -10.50 -19.86
CA ASN A 198 -9.46 -11.16 -21.11
C ASN A 198 -8.27 -11.93 -21.72
N ARG A 199 -7.88 -13.03 -21.06
CA ARG A 199 -6.72 -13.81 -21.49
C ARG A 199 -6.87 -14.42 -22.87
N THR A 200 -5.74 -14.61 -23.56
CA THR A 200 -5.66 -15.32 -24.83
C THR A 200 -5.94 -16.82 -24.62
N GLY A 201 -6.78 -17.39 -25.48
CA GLY A 201 -7.00 -18.84 -25.52
C GLY A 201 -7.78 -19.43 -24.35
N GLY A 202 -8.56 -18.62 -23.63
CA GLY A 202 -9.43 -19.10 -22.53
C GLY A 202 -10.53 -18.12 -22.16
N ASP A 203 -11.41 -18.55 -21.25
CA ASP A 203 -12.45 -17.67 -20.71
C ASP A 203 -11.84 -16.51 -19.91
N PRO A 204 -12.47 -15.33 -19.92
CA PRO A 204 -12.09 -14.20 -19.06
C PRO A 204 -12.04 -14.59 -17.58
N ILE A 205 -11.06 -14.06 -16.86
CA ILE A 205 -10.91 -14.31 -15.42
C ILE A 205 -11.18 -13.02 -14.66
N THR A 206 -12.25 -13.01 -13.86
CA THR A 206 -12.55 -11.89 -12.95
C THR A 206 -12.00 -12.19 -11.56
N GLN A 207 -11.24 -11.25 -10.99
CA GLN A 207 -10.66 -11.34 -9.67
C GLN A 207 -10.99 -10.11 -8.84
N GLY A 208 -11.34 -10.34 -7.56
CA GLY A 208 -11.64 -9.26 -6.62
C GLY A 208 -10.38 -8.66 -5.98
N ASN A 209 -10.45 -7.37 -5.66
CA ASN A 209 -9.41 -6.71 -4.89
C ASN A 209 -9.29 -7.34 -3.50
N ARG A 210 -8.06 -7.58 -3.07
CA ARG A 210 -7.77 -8.29 -1.81
C ARG A 210 -7.84 -7.38 -0.58
N ASN A 211 -7.99 -6.07 -0.76
CA ASN A 211 -8.12 -5.12 0.34
C ASN A 211 -9.53 -5.21 0.98
N PRO A 212 -9.65 -5.76 2.20
CA PRO A 212 -10.96 -5.97 2.82
C PRO A 212 -11.67 -4.67 3.21
N LEU A 213 -10.95 -3.54 3.26
CA LEU A 213 -11.52 -2.26 3.68
C LEU A 213 -12.37 -1.63 2.58
N LEU A 214 -12.11 -1.93 1.30
CA LEU A 214 -12.90 -1.46 0.16
C LEU A 214 -14.36 -1.95 0.21
N TYR A 215 -14.60 -3.06 0.92
CA TYR A 215 -15.94 -3.66 1.09
C TYR A 215 -16.64 -3.22 2.38
N LYS A 216 -16.01 -2.30 3.15
CA LYS A 216 -16.52 -1.81 4.41
C LYS A 216 -16.95 -0.36 4.29
N ASN A 217 -17.92 0.09 3.90
CA ASN A 217 -18.43 1.48 3.79
C ASN A 217 -17.83 2.51 4.79
N ILE A 218 -16.48 2.58 4.87
CA ILE A 218 -15.73 3.48 5.76
C ILE A 218 -14.99 4.59 5.02
N GLY A 219 -15.14 4.67 3.69
CA GLY A 219 -14.43 5.63 2.85
C GLY A 219 -13.03 5.17 2.45
N ALA A 220 -12.75 3.85 2.53
CA ALA A 220 -11.48 3.29 2.08
C ALA A 220 -11.36 3.35 0.55
N ASP A 221 -10.18 3.76 0.07
CA ASP A 221 -9.86 3.93 -1.35
C ASP A 221 -8.49 3.33 -1.75
N GLY A 222 -7.92 2.52 -0.88
CA GLY A 222 -6.64 1.83 -1.14
C GLY A 222 -6.08 1.19 0.13
N ILE A 223 -4.87 0.65 0.15
CA ILE A 223 -3.85 0.63 -0.91
C ILE A 223 -3.54 -0.83 -1.27
N LYS A 224 -2.77 -1.55 -0.41
CA LYS A 224 -2.28 -2.88 -0.77
C LYS A 224 -2.13 -3.80 0.43
N THR A 225 -2.60 -5.03 0.29
CA THR A 225 -2.41 -6.11 1.26
C THR A 225 -1.09 -6.84 1.03
N GLY A 226 -0.52 -7.41 2.10
CA GLY A 226 0.60 -8.34 2.04
C GLY A 226 0.33 -9.60 2.88
N TYR A 227 1.00 -10.69 2.52
CA TYR A 227 1.06 -11.92 3.29
C TYR A 227 2.30 -12.72 2.93
N LEU A 228 3.05 -13.10 3.94
CA LEU A 228 4.06 -14.16 3.92
C LEU A 228 3.93 -14.97 5.21
N ALA A 229 4.21 -16.25 5.16
CA ALA A 229 4.08 -17.10 6.36
C ALA A 229 4.95 -16.58 7.52
N VAL A 230 6.15 -16.08 7.23
CA VAL A 230 7.11 -15.54 8.19
C VAL A 230 6.65 -14.19 8.76
N GLU A 231 5.99 -13.34 7.96
CA GLU A 231 5.55 -11.99 8.35
C GLU A 231 4.09 -11.97 8.85
N LYS A 232 3.28 -12.97 8.49
CA LYS A 232 1.83 -12.98 8.63
C LYS A 232 1.15 -11.96 7.71
N TYR A 233 0.08 -11.32 8.15
CA TYR A 233 -0.71 -10.41 7.32
C TYR A 233 -0.30 -8.96 7.51
N SER A 234 -0.30 -8.21 6.42
CA SER A 234 -0.01 -6.77 6.41
C SER A 234 -1.00 -6.01 5.53
N LEU A 235 -1.10 -4.70 5.75
CA LEU A 235 -1.96 -3.80 4.97
C LEU A 235 -1.42 -2.37 5.03
N ALA A 236 -1.15 -1.80 3.87
CA ALA A 236 -1.14 -0.36 3.66
C ALA A 236 -2.55 0.05 3.23
N SER A 237 -3.15 1.01 3.91
CA SER A 237 -4.55 1.41 3.72
C SER A 237 -4.73 2.92 3.79
N SER A 238 -5.71 3.44 3.07
CA SER A 238 -6.12 4.84 3.10
C SER A 238 -7.63 4.93 3.18
N ILE A 239 -8.09 5.98 3.85
CA ILE A 239 -9.48 6.44 3.81
C ILE A 239 -9.51 7.92 3.46
N ASN A 240 -10.56 8.34 2.73
CA ASN A 240 -10.86 9.74 2.50
C ASN A 240 -12.31 10.01 2.92
N ARG A 241 -12.47 10.83 3.95
CA ARG A 241 -13.80 11.20 4.47
C ARG A 241 -13.93 12.70 4.63
N LYS A 242 -14.86 13.29 3.90
CA LYS A 242 -15.15 14.75 3.95
C LYS A 242 -13.89 15.59 3.71
N GLY A 243 -13.01 15.15 2.80
CA GLY A 243 -11.78 15.85 2.45
C GLY A 243 -10.59 15.58 3.38
N ARG A 244 -10.77 14.89 4.51
CA ARG A 244 -9.67 14.44 5.36
C ARG A 244 -9.22 13.05 4.93
N ARG A 245 -7.93 12.93 4.56
CA ARG A 245 -7.30 11.66 4.21
C ARG A 245 -6.40 11.19 5.33
N LEU A 246 -6.53 9.91 5.66
CA LEU A 246 -5.64 9.22 6.60
C LEU A 246 -4.99 8.04 5.89
N ILE A 247 -3.72 7.78 6.19
CA ILE A 247 -2.98 6.62 5.71
C ILE A 247 -2.50 5.83 6.91
N ALA A 248 -2.77 4.52 6.89
CA ALA A 248 -2.32 3.60 7.93
C ALA A 248 -1.58 2.42 7.31
N VAL A 249 -0.45 2.04 7.90
CA VAL A 249 0.29 0.84 7.53
C VAL A 249 0.45 -0.03 8.76
N GLY A 250 0.15 -1.33 8.64
CA GLY A 250 0.36 -2.29 9.71
C GLY A 250 0.89 -3.61 9.17
N SER A 251 1.76 -4.26 9.95
CA SER A 251 2.34 -5.56 9.62
C SER A 251 2.38 -6.49 10.83
N GLY A 252 2.41 -7.79 10.58
CA GLY A 252 2.39 -8.81 11.63
C GLY A 252 1.02 -9.00 12.27
N PHE A 253 -0.08 -8.81 11.54
CA PHE A 253 -1.40 -9.24 12.01
C PHE A 253 -1.53 -10.76 11.94
N GLU A 254 -2.01 -11.40 13.00
CA GLU A 254 -2.06 -12.86 13.08
C GLU A 254 -2.99 -13.52 12.06
N THR A 255 -4.11 -12.86 11.72
CA THR A 255 -5.13 -13.39 10.81
C THR A 255 -5.66 -12.35 9.83
N LYS A 256 -6.27 -12.79 8.72
CA LYS A 256 -7.01 -11.92 7.79
C LYS A 256 -8.06 -11.06 8.50
N SER A 257 -8.79 -11.67 9.46
CA SER A 257 -9.83 -10.98 10.24
C SER A 257 -9.22 -9.92 11.16
N SER A 258 -8.12 -10.25 11.86
CA SER A 258 -7.38 -9.29 12.69
C SER A 258 -6.88 -8.12 11.86
N ARG A 259 -6.22 -8.37 10.71
CA ARG A 259 -5.79 -7.32 9.78
C ARG A 259 -6.94 -6.37 9.42
N SER A 260 -8.08 -6.92 8.99
CA SER A 260 -9.25 -6.11 8.59
C SER A 260 -9.84 -5.30 9.75
N ARG A 261 -9.95 -5.89 10.94
CA ARG A 261 -10.50 -5.23 12.13
C ARG A 261 -9.57 -4.15 12.67
N GLU A 262 -8.30 -4.47 12.86
CA GLU A 262 -7.35 -3.57 13.50
C GLU A 262 -6.99 -2.39 12.59
N SER A 263 -6.86 -2.61 11.26
CA SER A 263 -6.67 -1.50 10.31
C SER A 263 -7.88 -0.57 10.28
N SER A 264 -9.11 -1.11 10.32
CA SER A 264 -10.31 -0.25 10.44
C SER A 264 -10.32 0.55 11.76
N ARG A 265 -9.94 -0.08 12.88
CA ARG A 265 -9.86 0.60 14.18
C ARG A 265 -8.83 1.74 14.16
N LEU A 266 -7.65 1.47 13.58
CA LEU A 266 -6.58 2.46 13.49
C LEU A 266 -7.01 3.69 12.65
N LEU A 267 -7.59 3.46 11.48
CA LEU A 267 -8.11 4.53 10.64
C LEU A 267 -9.26 5.30 11.29
N THR A 268 -10.18 4.58 11.99
CA THR A 268 -11.29 5.23 12.70
C THR A 268 -10.78 6.09 13.86
N TYR A 269 -9.76 5.63 14.58
CA TYR A 269 -9.11 6.40 15.65
C TYR A 269 -8.60 7.75 15.12
N GLY A 270 -7.90 7.77 13.97
CA GLY A 270 -7.42 9.02 13.39
C GLY A 270 -8.52 9.97 12.91
N LEU A 271 -9.73 9.48 12.63
CA LEU A 271 -10.86 10.36 12.27
C LEU A 271 -11.44 11.11 13.47
N THR A 272 -11.17 10.63 14.68
CA THR A 272 -11.73 11.17 15.94
C THR A 272 -10.70 11.94 16.78
N ASN A 273 -9.45 11.92 16.35
CA ASN A 273 -8.31 12.62 16.95
C ASN A 273 -7.54 13.43 15.91
#